data_7aa3369b92fcf7dd51fb92b1d942f4b4
#
_entry.id   7aa3369b92fcf7dd51fb92b1d942f4b4
#
_cell.length_a   1.000
_cell.length_b   1.000
_cell.length_c   1.000
_cell.angle_alpha   90.00
_cell.angle_beta   90.00
_cell.angle_gamma   90.00
#
_symmetry.space_group_name_H-M   'P 1'
#
loop_
_entity.id
_entity.type
_entity.pdbx_description
1 polymer ?
#
loop_
_entity_poly.entity_id
_entity_poly.type
_entity_poly.pdbx_seq_one_letter_code
_entity_poly.pdbx_strand_id
1 'polypeptide(L)'
;MIVVVVALLAGSSYAIYNYQRFAAGITHIDAISSANAPSRDLDGQDQNILLVGDDHRPANATAAQLAQLGTEQDGGGTSTDTMIVLHLPANGDSPTLISFPRDSWVDIPGFGKNKLNAAFAFGSENDAGDAGGAQLLTSVIQNMTGLTIDHFVRVSMMGFYNIAQALGPIQVCLNAAVNDPYSTINLPAGISTLNAQQALAFVRQRHGLPQGDLDREVRQRYFLSMEARQLLSAGTLLDPVKLPQVLDAVSASLQTDPGLNLLDLATRFGGLNPSNITSTTIPVSGTPTITVNGADVSVVQVDQAAMPAFISGIIGTATAYTTATASPVSDVTVTVLNGGSTNGAAATNTATLKSLGFATGVPSSTSTRPNTTIEYPPRKEGDAKALAAFIPGADPVSTGTGTDITLVLGTDGKQVTVPTAAPAAPAAPPAPAASPSAGEQHFAGNACID
;
A
#
# COMPACT_ATOMS: atom_id res chain seq x y z
N MET A 1 12.21 43.66 -10.17
CA MET A 1 13.12 42.51 -10.06
C MET A 1 13.51 42.21 -8.59
N ILE A 2 14.02 43.14 -7.80
CA ILE A 2 14.44 42.92 -6.39
C ILE A 2 13.28 42.40 -5.52
N VAL A 3 12.10 43.00 -5.60
CA VAL A 3 10.91 42.57 -4.80
C VAL A 3 10.52 41.11 -5.08
N VAL A 4 10.58 40.67 -6.34
CA VAL A 4 10.28 39.29 -6.73
C VAL A 4 11.32 38.32 -6.16
N VAL A 5 12.61 38.69 -6.23
CA VAL A 5 13.69 37.89 -5.66
C VAL A 5 13.56 37.78 -4.14
N VAL A 6 13.26 38.88 -3.44
CA VAL A 6 13.05 38.88 -1.98
C VAL A 6 11.82 38.04 -1.62
N ALA A 7 10.72 38.12 -2.37
CA ALA A 7 9.52 37.31 -2.15
C ALA A 7 9.80 35.80 -2.36
N LEU A 8 10.56 35.45 -3.39
CA LEU A 8 10.96 34.06 -3.65
C LEU A 8 11.89 33.53 -2.54
N LEU A 9 12.87 34.31 -2.10
CA LEU A 9 13.76 33.92 -1.00
C LEU A 9 13.01 33.77 0.32
N ALA A 10 12.09 34.68 0.65
CA ALA A 10 11.26 34.59 1.83
C ALA A 10 10.34 33.37 1.79
N GLY A 11 9.69 33.13 0.63
CA GLY A 11 8.84 31.96 0.41
C GLY A 11 9.61 30.64 0.52
N SER A 12 10.79 30.57 -0.11
CA SER A 12 11.65 29.37 -0.02
C SER A 12 12.14 29.12 1.40
N SER A 13 12.57 30.18 2.11
CA SER A 13 13.00 30.07 3.50
C SER A 13 11.88 29.61 4.42
N TYR A 14 10.66 30.12 4.21
CA TYR A 14 9.46 29.71 4.94
C TYR A 14 9.12 28.24 4.67
N ALA A 15 9.16 27.79 3.42
CA ALA A 15 8.92 26.40 3.05
C ALA A 15 9.95 25.44 3.67
N ILE A 16 11.25 25.78 3.59
CA ILE A 16 12.35 25.00 4.18
C ILE A 16 12.19 24.91 5.70
N TYR A 17 11.90 26.04 6.37
CA TYR A 17 11.70 26.07 7.81
C TYR A 17 10.53 25.15 8.25
N ASN A 18 9.38 25.25 7.58
CA ASN A 18 8.22 24.40 7.91
C ASN A 18 8.49 22.92 7.62
N TYR A 19 9.20 22.61 6.53
CA TYR A 19 9.62 21.23 6.25
C TYR A 19 10.54 20.66 7.32
N GLN A 20 11.58 21.41 7.72
CA GLN A 20 12.51 20.95 8.77
C GLN A 20 11.80 20.75 10.10
N ARG A 21 10.91 21.67 10.47
CA ARG A 21 10.08 21.56 11.68
C ARG A 21 9.17 20.34 11.64
N PHE A 22 8.50 20.11 10.52
CA PHE A 22 7.66 18.95 10.27
C PHE A 22 8.46 17.64 10.39
N ALA A 23 9.57 17.53 9.68
CA ALA A 23 10.42 16.33 9.71
C ALA A 23 10.98 16.04 11.12
N ALA A 24 11.36 17.08 11.86
CA ALA A 24 11.87 16.95 13.23
C ALA A 24 10.80 16.55 14.26
N GLY A 25 9.51 16.75 13.94
CA GLY A 25 8.39 16.41 14.83
C GLY A 25 7.98 14.94 14.76
N ILE A 26 8.41 14.19 13.74
CA ILE A 26 7.99 12.81 13.52
C ILE A 26 8.79 11.86 14.40
N THR A 27 8.08 10.91 15.02
CA THR A 27 8.71 9.81 15.74
C THR A 27 9.03 8.67 14.77
N HIS A 28 10.28 8.19 14.78
CA HIS A 28 10.69 7.07 13.94
C HIS A 28 10.73 5.77 14.73
N ILE A 29 10.25 4.69 14.08
CA ILE A 29 10.34 3.31 14.57
C ILE A 29 10.93 2.42 13.48
N ASP A 30 11.75 1.44 13.85
CA ASP A 30 12.31 0.48 12.90
C ASP A 30 11.26 -0.59 12.56
N ALA A 31 10.37 -0.24 11.65
CA ALA A 31 9.22 -1.06 11.26
C ALA A 31 9.53 -1.99 10.07
N ILE A 32 10.55 -1.66 9.27
CA ILE A 32 10.88 -2.38 8.04
C ILE A 32 12.16 -3.17 8.26
N SER A 33 12.04 -4.50 8.25
CA SER A 33 13.17 -5.40 8.40
C SER A 33 13.50 -6.07 7.07
N SER A 34 14.72 -5.91 6.60
CA SER A 34 15.20 -6.64 5.41
C SER A 34 15.18 -8.16 5.56
N ALA A 35 15.21 -8.66 6.80
CA ALA A 35 15.11 -10.10 7.07
C ALA A 35 13.72 -10.68 6.77
N ASN A 36 12.69 -9.84 6.78
CA ASN A 36 11.30 -10.23 6.53
C ASN A 36 10.79 -9.79 5.15
N ALA A 37 11.66 -9.21 4.32
CA ALA A 37 11.29 -8.84 2.96
C ALA A 37 10.91 -10.09 2.15
N PRO A 38 9.89 -10.02 1.26
CA PRO A 38 9.57 -11.09 0.35
C PRO A 38 10.80 -11.49 -0.47
N SER A 39 10.93 -12.78 -0.78
CA SER A 39 12.03 -13.29 -1.59
C SER A 39 12.03 -12.72 -3.02
N ARG A 40 10.94 -12.12 -3.42
CA ARG A 40 10.71 -11.49 -4.71
C ARG A 40 9.90 -10.22 -4.53
N ASP A 41 10.38 -9.13 -5.09
CA ASP A 41 9.62 -7.90 -5.27
C ASP A 41 8.70 -8.08 -6.49
N LEU A 42 7.39 -8.00 -6.28
CA LEU A 42 6.39 -8.23 -7.32
C LEU A 42 6.06 -6.98 -8.12
N ASP A 43 6.25 -5.81 -7.55
CA ASP A 43 5.82 -4.51 -8.06
C ASP A 43 6.98 -3.54 -8.37
N GLY A 44 8.22 -3.94 -8.06
CA GLY A 44 9.44 -3.27 -8.54
C GLY A 44 9.66 -1.88 -7.94
N GLN A 45 9.32 -0.83 -8.67
CA GLN A 45 9.52 0.57 -8.25
C GLN A 45 8.24 1.22 -7.69
N ASP A 46 7.14 0.50 -7.67
CA ASP A 46 5.93 0.94 -6.98
C ASP A 46 6.23 1.02 -5.47
N GLN A 47 5.47 1.82 -4.74
CA GLN A 47 5.65 1.95 -3.30
C GLN A 47 4.41 1.49 -2.57
N ASN A 48 4.60 0.65 -1.56
CA ASN A 48 3.55 0.19 -0.67
C ASN A 48 3.80 0.75 0.74
N ILE A 49 2.90 1.59 1.19
CA ILE A 49 2.97 2.20 2.51
C ILE A 49 1.90 1.56 3.40
N LEU A 50 2.31 0.84 4.43
CA LEU A 50 1.39 0.26 5.40
C LEU A 50 0.94 1.33 6.39
N LEU A 51 -0.32 1.72 6.29
CA LEU A 51 -0.98 2.66 7.18
C LEU A 51 -1.68 1.88 8.30
N VAL A 52 -1.34 2.18 9.55
CA VAL A 52 -1.88 1.50 10.73
C VAL A 52 -2.53 2.50 11.65
N GLY A 53 -3.81 2.27 11.94
CA GLY A 53 -4.53 2.98 13.00
C GLY A 53 -4.69 2.06 14.21
N ASP A 54 -4.27 2.52 15.38
CA ASP A 54 -4.47 1.79 16.62
C ASP A 54 -5.44 2.49 17.59
N ASP A 55 -5.98 1.70 18.49
CA ASP A 55 -6.88 2.16 19.54
C ASP A 55 -6.15 2.44 20.87
N HIS A 56 -4.81 2.53 20.84
CA HIS A 56 -4.01 2.75 22.04
C HIS A 56 -4.44 4.01 22.78
N ARG A 57 -4.67 3.83 24.06
CA ARG A 57 -4.95 4.92 25.00
C ARG A 57 -3.79 4.98 25.99
N PRO A 58 -3.03 6.08 26.01
CA PRO A 58 -1.91 6.19 26.96
C PRO A 58 -2.39 5.92 28.39
N ALA A 59 -1.62 5.13 29.14
CA ALA A 59 -1.99 4.78 30.53
C ALA A 59 -2.17 5.99 31.44
N ASN A 60 -1.57 7.13 31.08
CA ASN A 60 -1.67 8.43 31.74
C ASN A 60 -2.66 9.38 31.08
N ALA A 61 -3.53 8.90 30.17
CA ALA A 61 -4.53 9.74 29.53
C ALA A 61 -5.46 10.37 30.57
N THR A 62 -5.65 11.66 30.49
CA THR A 62 -6.56 12.41 31.38
C THR A 62 -8.01 12.11 31.06
N ALA A 63 -8.91 12.27 32.05
CA ALA A 63 -10.35 12.13 31.84
C ALA A 63 -10.86 13.04 30.69
N ALA A 64 -10.30 14.24 30.54
CA ALA A 64 -10.64 15.16 29.45
C ALA A 64 -10.23 14.61 28.08
N GLN A 65 -9.05 14.00 27.95
CA GLN A 65 -8.60 13.37 26.71
C GLN A 65 -9.46 12.15 26.38
N LEU A 66 -9.78 11.29 27.35
CA LEU A 66 -10.67 10.15 27.15
C LEU A 66 -12.07 10.58 26.70
N ALA A 67 -12.60 11.65 27.29
CA ALA A 67 -13.88 12.24 26.87
C ALA A 67 -13.84 12.80 25.44
N GLN A 68 -12.73 13.44 25.02
CA GLN A 68 -12.52 13.88 23.63
C GLN A 68 -12.54 12.70 22.66
N LEU A 69 -11.95 11.57 23.05
CA LEU A 69 -11.92 10.34 22.25
C LEU A 69 -13.25 9.56 22.31
N GLY A 70 -14.20 9.94 23.17
CA GLY A 70 -15.45 9.22 23.38
C GLY A 70 -15.19 7.78 23.86
N THR A 71 -14.25 7.60 24.80
CA THR A 71 -13.82 6.28 25.28
C THR A 71 -13.46 6.31 26.76
N GLU A 72 -13.26 5.14 27.36
CA GLU A 72 -12.79 4.94 28.71
C GLU A 72 -11.37 4.34 28.70
N GLN A 73 -10.69 4.32 29.85
CA GLN A 73 -9.39 3.70 30.00
C GLN A 73 -9.50 2.17 29.89
N ASP A 74 -8.63 1.55 29.09
CA ASP A 74 -8.62 0.10 28.81
C ASP A 74 -7.39 -0.64 29.36
N GLY A 75 -6.53 0.06 30.12
CA GLY A 75 -5.29 -0.50 30.66
C GLY A 75 -4.09 -0.41 29.72
N GLY A 76 -4.22 0.28 28.57
CA GLY A 76 -3.10 0.55 27.65
C GLY A 76 -2.82 -0.59 26.67
N GLY A 77 -3.76 -1.48 26.44
CA GLY A 77 -3.66 -2.48 25.37
C GLY A 77 -3.55 -1.80 23.99
N THR A 78 -2.76 -2.37 23.09
CA THR A 78 -2.66 -1.88 21.71
C THR A 78 -3.26 -2.91 20.77
N SER A 79 -4.36 -2.54 20.11
CA SER A 79 -4.95 -3.31 19.02
C SER A 79 -4.93 -2.48 17.75
N THR A 80 -4.47 -3.06 16.66
CA THR A 80 -4.49 -2.39 15.36
C THR A 80 -5.85 -2.57 14.71
N ASP A 81 -6.68 -1.54 14.78
CA ASP A 81 -8.06 -1.58 14.31
C ASP A 81 -8.21 -1.21 12.83
N THR A 82 -7.23 -0.55 12.26
CA THR A 82 -7.17 -0.15 10.85
C THR A 82 -5.83 -0.56 10.28
N MET A 83 -5.85 -1.32 9.20
CA MET A 83 -4.66 -1.72 8.44
C MET A 83 -4.97 -1.54 6.96
N ILE A 84 -4.29 -0.60 6.32
CA ILE A 84 -4.48 -0.24 4.92
C ILE A 84 -3.12 -0.17 4.26
N VAL A 85 -2.92 -0.83 3.14
CA VAL A 85 -1.77 -0.58 2.27
C VAL A 85 -2.16 0.46 1.23
N LEU A 86 -1.43 1.55 1.22
CA LEU A 86 -1.47 2.54 0.15
C LEU A 86 -0.45 2.12 -0.92
N HIS A 87 -0.95 1.62 -2.03
CA HIS A 87 -0.15 1.29 -3.20
C HIS A 87 -0.02 2.51 -4.10
N LEU A 88 1.21 2.91 -4.40
CA LEU A 88 1.58 4.06 -5.23
C LEU A 88 2.31 3.57 -6.48
N PRO A 89 1.65 3.47 -7.64
CA PRO A 89 2.30 3.07 -8.88
C PRO A 89 3.40 4.04 -9.30
N ALA A 90 4.57 3.52 -9.69
CA ALA A 90 5.70 4.33 -10.16
C ALA A 90 5.43 5.02 -11.51
N ASN A 91 4.50 4.48 -12.29
CA ASN A 91 4.11 5.01 -13.60
C ASN A 91 3.21 6.26 -13.52
N GLY A 92 2.81 6.68 -12.32
CA GLY A 92 1.92 7.82 -12.08
C GLY A 92 0.43 7.51 -12.24
N ASP A 93 0.05 6.25 -12.32
CA ASP A 93 -1.35 5.82 -12.25
C ASP A 93 -1.97 6.15 -10.89
N SER A 94 -3.28 6.00 -10.79
CA SER A 94 -4.01 6.31 -9.57
C SER A 94 -3.63 5.39 -8.42
N PRO A 95 -3.41 5.94 -7.23
CA PRO A 95 -3.14 5.14 -6.03
C PRO A 95 -4.31 4.25 -5.65
N THR A 96 -4.00 3.13 -5.01
CA THR A 96 -5.00 2.19 -4.50
C THR A 96 -4.84 2.00 -2.99
N LEU A 97 -5.94 2.16 -2.25
CA LEU A 97 -6.05 1.82 -0.83
C LEU A 97 -6.55 0.37 -0.70
N ILE A 98 -5.75 -0.49 -0.13
CA ILE A 98 -6.08 -1.91 0.09
C ILE A 98 -6.30 -2.13 1.58
N SER A 99 -7.54 -2.40 1.99
CA SER A 99 -7.87 -2.70 3.39
C SER A 99 -7.66 -4.16 3.74
N PHE A 100 -7.22 -4.36 4.97
CA PHE A 100 -7.03 -5.67 5.60
C PHE A 100 -7.96 -5.75 6.82
N PRO A 101 -9.04 -6.54 6.75
CA PRO A 101 -9.96 -6.68 7.89
C PRO A 101 -9.20 -7.14 9.14
N ARG A 102 -9.37 -6.42 10.24
CA ARG A 102 -8.64 -6.66 11.50
C ARG A 102 -8.88 -8.06 12.07
N ASP A 103 -10.08 -8.61 11.81
CA ASP A 103 -10.48 -9.93 12.25
C ASP A 103 -10.10 -11.05 11.26
N SER A 104 -9.26 -10.75 10.24
CA SER A 104 -8.71 -11.72 9.30
C SER A 104 -7.98 -12.85 10.06
N TRP A 105 -8.39 -14.09 9.81
CA TRP A 105 -7.80 -15.28 10.45
C TRP A 105 -6.58 -15.73 9.67
N VAL A 106 -5.40 -15.37 10.16
CA VAL A 106 -4.12 -15.51 9.47
C VAL A 106 -3.09 -16.26 10.31
N ASP A 107 -2.05 -16.75 9.67
CA ASP A 107 -0.88 -17.33 10.35
C ASP A 107 0.07 -16.19 10.77
N ILE A 108 0.34 -16.08 12.06
CA ILE A 108 1.26 -15.09 12.61
C ILE A 108 2.56 -15.82 12.95
N PRO A 109 3.68 -15.52 12.30
CA PRO A 109 4.97 -16.18 12.50
C PRO A 109 5.37 -16.22 13.98
N GLY A 110 5.64 -17.43 14.50
CA GLY A 110 6.00 -17.64 15.91
C GLY A 110 4.82 -17.77 16.88
N PHE A 111 3.60 -17.41 16.48
CA PHE A 111 2.41 -17.38 17.34
C PHE A 111 1.25 -18.25 16.83
N GLY A 112 1.37 -18.80 15.61
CA GLY A 112 0.32 -19.59 14.98
C GLY A 112 -0.85 -18.76 14.47
N LYS A 113 -2.02 -19.41 14.22
CA LYS A 113 -3.19 -18.72 13.68
C LYS A 113 -3.88 -17.84 14.71
N ASN A 114 -4.12 -16.59 14.33
CA ASN A 114 -4.89 -15.63 15.13
C ASN A 114 -5.51 -14.55 14.23
N LYS A 115 -6.28 -13.63 14.83
CA LYS A 115 -6.75 -12.42 14.13
C LYS A 115 -5.57 -11.51 13.80
N LEU A 116 -5.61 -10.89 12.63
CA LEU A 116 -4.54 -10.02 12.13
C LEU A 116 -4.20 -8.87 13.10
N ASN A 117 -5.20 -8.31 13.77
CA ASN A 117 -5.02 -7.21 14.73
C ASN A 117 -4.19 -7.60 15.97
N ALA A 118 -4.03 -8.89 16.27
CA ALA A 118 -3.18 -9.35 17.35
C ALA A 118 -1.68 -9.33 17.00
N ALA A 119 -1.34 -9.29 15.71
CA ALA A 119 0.06 -9.37 15.26
C ALA A 119 0.93 -8.28 15.85
N PHE A 120 0.44 -7.02 15.87
CA PHE A 120 1.19 -5.91 16.46
C PHE A 120 1.46 -6.12 17.95
N ALA A 121 0.43 -6.50 18.71
CA ALA A 121 0.57 -6.74 20.14
C ALA A 121 1.57 -7.88 20.42
N PHE A 122 1.46 -9.01 19.71
CA PHE A 122 2.38 -10.13 19.85
C PHE A 122 3.83 -9.76 19.50
N GLY A 123 4.04 -8.98 18.43
CA GLY A 123 5.38 -8.53 18.06
C GLY A 123 5.98 -7.54 19.06
N SER A 124 5.15 -6.85 19.83
CA SER A 124 5.58 -5.89 20.84
C SER A 124 5.97 -6.52 22.19
N GLU A 125 5.75 -7.83 22.35
CA GLU A 125 6.10 -8.57 23.57
C GLU A 125 7.63 -8.69 23.76
N ASN A 126 8.06 -9.09 24.95
CA ASN A 126 9.46 -9.39 25.30
C ASN A 126 10.44 -8.24 25.02
N ASP A 127 10.07 -7.01 25.39
CA ASP A 127 10.88 -5.79 25.23
C ASP A 127 11.15 -5.36 23.77
N ALA A 128 10.51 -5.98 22.79
CA ALA A 128 10.63 -5.58 21.38
C ALA A 128 9.88 -4.28 21.07
N GLY A 129 8.89 -3.93 21.89
CA GLY A 129 8.16 -2.66 21.79
C GLY A 129 7.46 -2.45 20.45
N ASP A 130 7.17 -1.18 20.12
CA ASP A 130 6.46 -0.81 18.91
C ASP A 130 7.20 -1.24 17.61
N ALA A 131 8.52 -1.29 17.62
CA ALA A 131 9.31 -1.73 16.47
C ALA A 131 9.05 -3.21 16.16
N GLY A 132 9.10 -4.08 17.16
CA GLY A 132 8.82 -5.50 16.99
C GLY A 132 7.36 -5.74 16.54
N GLY A 133 6.41 -4.98 17.10
CA GLY A 133 5.01 -5.01 16.69
C GLY A 133 4.83 -4.65 15.22
N ALA A 134 5.43 -3.56 14.79
CA ALA A 134 5.39 -3.09 13.41
C ALA A 134 6.04 -4.10 12.44
N GLN A 135 7.21 -4.65 12.79
CA GLN A 135 7.90 -5.66 12.00
C GLN A 135 7.09 -6.94 11.83
N LEU A 136 6.48 -7.44 12.91
CA LEU A 136 5.66 -8.66 12.83
C LEU A 136 4.41 -8.43 11.98
N LEU A 137 3.67 -7.34 12.20
CA LEU A 137 2.49 -7.01 11.41
C LEU A 137 2.85 -6.85 9.93
N THR A 138 3.92 -6.12 9.62
CA THR A 138 4.44 -5.95 8.25
C THR A 138 4.72 -7.31 7.60
N SER A 139 5.41 -8.21 8.33
CA SER A 139 5.74 -9.54 7.80
C SER A 139 4.50 -10.39 7.52
N VAL A 140 3.47 -10.31 8.37
CA VAL A 140 2.20 -11.03 8.15
C VAL A 140 1.52 -10.54 6.88
N ILE A 141 1.45 -9.23 6.66
CA ILE A 141 0.84 -8.65 5.45
C ILE A 141 1.64 -9.02 4.21
N GLN A 142 2.96 -8.94 4.25
CA GLN A 142 3.83 -9.37 3.15
C GLN A 142 3.65 -10.85 2.82
N ASN A 143 3.63 -11.72 3.83
CA ASN A 143 3.41 -13.15 3.63
C ASN A 143 2.04 -13.48 3.03
N MET A 144 1.02 -12.69 3.37
CA MET A 144 -0.34 -12.89 2.90
C MET A 144 -0.54 -12.42 1.45
N THR A 145 0.12 -11.34 1.05
CA THR A 145 -0.09 -10.67 -0.24
C THR A 145 1.01 -10.93 -1.25
N GLY A 146 2.23 -11.18 -0.79
CA GLY A 146 3.44 -11.19 -1.60
C GLY A 146 3.96 -9.79 -1.95
N LEU A 147 3.28 -8.71 -1.57
CA LEU A 147 3.77 -7.35 -1.76
C LEU A 147 4.97 -7.07 -0.86
N THR A 148 5.92 -6.32 -1.34
CA THR A 148 6.95 -5.68 -0.51
C THR A 148 6.34 -4.46 0.16
N ILE A 149 6.45 -4.33 1.48
CA ILE A 149 6.07 -3.11 2.18
C ILE A 149 7.32 -2.24 2.34
N ASP A 150 7.32 -1.10 1.66
CA ASP A 150 8.47 -0.18 1.60
C ASP A 150 8.50 0.75 2.80
N HIS A 151 7.31 1.17 3.26
CA HIS A 151 7.17 2.13 4.34
C HIS A 151 6.05 1.76 5.29
N PHE A 152 6.20 2.27 6.52
CA PHE A 152 5.24 2.07 7.60
C PHE A 152 4.84 3.42 8.21
N VAL A 153 3.55 3.61 8.41
CA VAL A 153 2.99 4.80 9.07
C VAL A 153 1.95 4.34 10.09
N ARG A 154 2.11 4.76 11.34
CA ARG A 154 1.15 4.49 12.41
C ARG A 154 0.59 5.79 12.97
N VAL A 155 -0.70 5.80 13.25
CA VAL A 155 -1.38 6.89 13.93
C VAL A 155 -2.23 6.34 15.07
N SER A 156 -2.10 6.94 16.25
CA SER A 156 -2.94 6.59 17.38
C SER A 156 -4.32 7.29 17.31
N MET A 157 -5.29 6.82 18.10
CA MET A 157 -6.60 7.45 18.19
C MET A 157 -6.51 8.93 18.56
N MET A 158 -5.62 9.31 19.50
CA MET A 158 -5.37 10.70 19.88
C MET A 158 -4.71 11.47 18.73
N GLY A 159 -3.78 10.84 18.01
CA GLY A 159 -3.15 11.42 16.82
C GLY A 159 -4.16 11.75 15.74
N PHE A 160 -5.05 10.82 15.43
CA PHE A 160 -6.16 11.04 14.49
C PHE A 160 -7.04 12.25 14.91
N TYR A 161 -7.43 12.29 16.18
CA TYR A 161 -8.21 13.42 16.70
C TYR A 161 -7.49 14.76 16.52
N ASN A 162 -6.19 14.82 16.83
CA ASN A 162 -5.39 16.05 16.72
C ASN A 162 -5.25 16.49 15.26
N ILE A 163 -5.04 15.56 14.32
CA ILE A 163 -4.99 15.85 12.88
C ILE A 163 -6.33 16.38 12.39
N ALA A 164 -7.42 15.70 12.70
CA ALA A 164 -8.78 16.15 12.33
C ALA A 164 -9.11 17.52 12.91
N GLN A 165 -8.67 17.81 14.15
CA GLN A 165 -8.85 19.12 14.78
C GLN A 165 -8.07 20.23 14.06
N ALA A 166 -6.83 19.98 13.67
CA ALA A 166 -5.99 20.94 12.95
C ALA A 166 -6.49 21.19 11.52
N LEU A 167 -6.96 20.16 10.82
CA LEU A 167 -7.58 20.29 9.49
C LEU A 167 -8.89 21.09 9.55
N GLY A 168 -9.55 21.09 10.70
CA GLY A 168 -10.86 21.72 10.88
C GLY A 168 -12.00 20.85 10.34
N PRO A 169 -13.22 21.39 10.28
CA PRO A 169 -14.41 20.62 9.95
C PRO A 169 -14.34 19.96 8.58
N ILE A 170 -14.63 18.66 8.52
CA ILE A 170 -14.58 17.83 7.31
C ILE A 170 -16.01 17.48 6.87
N GLN A 171 -16.30 17.63 5.59
CA GLN A 171 -17.60 17.25 5.03
C GLN A 171 -17.63 15.78 4.64
N VAL A 172 -18.71 15.11 5.03
CA VAL A 172 -19.04 13.74 4.62
C VAL A 172 -20.47 13.70 4.08
N CYS A 173 -20.77 12.71 3.24
CA CYS A 173 -22.12 12.48 2.72
C CYS A 173 -22.57 11.06 3.01
N LEU A 174 -23.78 10.90 3.61
CA LEU A 174 -24.40 9.63 3.92
C LEU A 174 -25.64 9.39 3.07
N ASN A 175 -25.83 8.17 2.56
CA ASN A 175 -27.06 7.78 1.87
C ASN A 175 -28.26 7.69 2.83
N ALA A 176 -28.02 7.26 4.05
CA ALA A 176 -29.03 7.13 5.10
C ALA A 176 -28.60 7.82 6.40
N ALA A 177 -29.59 8.19 7.22
CA ALA A 177 -29.30 8.72 8.56
C ALA A 177 -28.70 7.62 9.45
N VAL A 178 -27.75 7.97 10.30
CA VAL A 178 -27.12 7.07 11.27
C VAL A 178 -27.31 7.58 12.68
N ASN A 179 -27.60 6.63 13.60
CA ASN A 179 -27.65 6.89 15.03
C ASN A 179 -27.08 5.65 15.76
N ASP A 180 -25.82 5.75 16.16
CA ASP A 180 -25.12 4.69 16.88
C ASP A 180 -24.65 5.20 18.24
N PRO A 181 -25.33 4.81 19.34
CA PRO A 181 -24.94 5.23 20.68
C PRO A 181 -23.59 4.66 21.15
N TYR A 182 -23.08 3.57 20.54
CA TYR A 182 -21.80 2.97 20.89
C TYR A 182 -20.61 3.79 20.38
N SER A 183 -20.67 4.29 19.15
CA SER A 183 -19.68 5.23 18.62
C SER A 183 -20.01 6.69 18.94
N THR A 184 -21.20 6.96 19.51
CA THR A 184 -21.75 8.30 19.78
C THR A 184 -22.03 9.16 18.54
N ILE A 185 -22.13 8.53 17.35
CA ILE A 185 -22.43 9.22 16.10
C ILE A 185 -23.94 9.34 15.87
N ASN A 186 -24.38 10.55 15.53
CA ASN A 186 -25.75 10.82 15.13
C ASN A 186 -25.73 11.86 14.01
N LEU A 187 -26.01 11.42 12.78
CA LEU A 187 -25.98 12.24 11.58
C LEU A 187 -27.20 11.98 10.71
N PRO A 188 -27.77 13.03 10.07
CA PRO A 188 -28.82 12.88 9.06
C PRO A 188 -28.27 12.28 7.77
N ALA A 189 -29.13 11.79 6.90
CA ALA A 189 -28.81 11.53 5.51
C ALA A 189 -28.39 12.82 4.79
N GLY A 190 -27.53 12.69 3.78
CA GLY A 190 -26.97 13.80 3.03
C GLY A 190 -25.66 14.33 3.60
N ILE A 191 -25.34 15.58 3.28
CA ILE A 191 -24.06 16.21 3.65
C ILE A 191 -24.10 16.66 5.11
N SER A 192 -23.08 16.23 5.85
CA SER A 192 -22.82 16.65 7.22
C SER A 192 -21.39 17.17 7.36
N THR A 193 -21.21 18.15 8.24
CA THR A 193 -19.88 18.71 8.55
C THR A 193 -19.47 18.24 9.94
N LEU A 194 -18.37 17.47 10.01
CA LEU A 194 -17.90 16.82 11.22
C LEU A 194 -16.79 17.61 11.89
N ASN A 195 -16.89 17.83 13.19
CA ASN A 195 -15.73 18.21 14.00
C ASN A 195 -14.85 16.99 14.31
N ALA A 196 -13.70 17.17 14.96
CA ALA A 196 -12.75 16.11 15.24
C ALA A 196 -13.34 14.93 16.05
N GLN A 197 -14.20 15.21 17.04
CA GLN A 197 -14.87 14.18 17.83
C GLN A 197 -15.87 13.39 16.98
N GLN A 198 -16.68 14.09 16.17
CA GLN A 198 -17.61 13.45 15.25
C GLN A 198 -16.90 12.66 14.16
N ALA A 199 -15.74 13.16 13.67
CA ALA A 199 -14.88 12.44 12.72
C ALA A 199 -14.39 11.12 13.31
N LEU A 200 -13.89 11.14 14.53
CA LEU A 200 -13.46 9.92 15.23
C LEU A 200 -14.64 8.96 15.47
N ALA A 201 -15.79 9.46 15.87
CA ALA A 201 -17.01 8.65 16.04
C ALA A 201 -17.46 8.02 14.72
N PHE A 202 -17.37 8.77 13.59
CA PHE A 202 -17.72 8.32 12.24
C PHE A 202 -16.85 7.14 11.78
N VAL A 203 -15.54 7.22 11.94
CA VAL A 203 -14.61 6.14 11.50
C VAL A 203 -14.62 4.92 12.43
N ARG A 204 -15.22 5.04 13.61
CA ARG A 204 -15.36 3.95 14.61
C ARG A 204 -16.69 3.23 14.57
N GLN A 205 -17.69 3.76 13.88
CA GLN A 205 -19.03 3.17 13.86
C GLN A 205 -19.01 1.76 13.30
N ARG A 206 -19.70 0.85 13.97
CA ARG A 206 -19.92 -0.55 13.56
C ARG A 206 -21.39 -0.95 13.61
N HIS A 207 -22.11 -0.46 14.64
CA HIS A 207 -23.51 -0.80 14.83
C HIS A 207 -24.39 -0.05 13.84
N GLY A 208 -25.38 -0.75 13.32
CA GLY A 208 -26.28 -0.20 12.31
C GLY A 208 -25.74 -0.24 10.89
N LEU A 209 -24.50 -0.74 10.67
CA LEU A 209 -23.96 -1.00 9.36
C LEU A 209 -24.32 -2.43 8.90
N PRO A 210 -24.75 -2.64 7.64
CA PRO A 210 -25.20 -3.96 7.15
C PRO A 210 -24.17 -5.07 7.30
N GLN A 211 -22.88 -4.77 7.02
CA GLN A 211 -21.76 -5.70 7.14
C GLN A 211 -20.85 -5.41 8.35
N GLY A 212 -21.30 -4.55 9.28
CA GLY A 212 -20.60 -4.25 10.52
C GLY A 212 -19.17 -3.72 10.32
N ASP A 213 -18.17 -4.54 10.64
CA ASP A 213 -16.77 -4.14 10.60
C ASP A 213 -16.25 -3.90 9.18
N LEU A 214 -16.74 -4.63 8.18
CA LEU A 214 -16.35 -4.42 6.77
C LEU A 214 -16.84 -3.07 6.24
N ASP A 215 -18.04 -2.65 6.59
CA ASP A 215 -18.55 -1.32 6.22
C ASP A 215 -17.82 -0.20 6.98
N ARG A 216 -17.36 -0.46 8.22
CA ARG A 216 -16.48 0.47 8.92
C ARG A 216 -15.21 0.76 8.15
N GLU A 217 -14.59 -0.26 7.55
CA GLU A 217 -13.40 -0.08 6.70
C GLU A 217 -13.69 0.82 5.49
N VAL A 218 -14.87 0.66 4.87
CA VAL A 218 -15.32 1.56 3.79
C VAL A 218 -15.38 3.01 4.28
N ARG A 219 -15.95 3.24 5.47
CA ARG A 219 -16.01 4.57 6.07
C ARG A 219 -14.64 5.14 6.40
N GLN A 220 -13.73 4.32 6.90
CA GLN A 220 -12.34 4.75 7.16
C GLN A 220 -11.64 5.21 5.90
N ARG A 221 -11.70 4.43 4.81
CA ARG A 221 -11.12 4.80 3.51
C ARG A 221 -11.76 6.06 2.92
N TYR A 222 -13.09 6.13 2.98
CA TYR A 222 -13.83 7.32 2.55
C TYR A 222 -13.36 8.55 3.31
N PHE A 223 -13.28 8.47 4.64
CA PHE A 223 -12.87 9.58 5.49
C PHE A 223 -11.43 9.99 5.20
N LEU A 224 -10.49 9.07 5.06
CA LEU A 224 -9.10 9.35 4.65
C LEU A 224 -9.05 10.11 3.31
N SER A 225 -9.90 9.76 2.35
CA SER A 225 -9.98 10.49 1.08
C SER A 225 -10.49 11.92 1.26
N MET A 226 -11.43 12.16 2.19
CA MET A 226 -11.91 13.50 2.52
C MET A 226 -10.86 14.33 3.28
N GLU A 227 -10.11 13.71 4.21
CA GLU A 227 -8.97 14.35 4.88
C GLU A 227 -7.88 14.76 3.88
N ALA A 228 -7.52 13.87 2.95
CA ALA A 228 -6.55 14.16 1.90
C ALA A 228 -7.01 15.35 1.03
N ARG A 229 -8.28 15.41 0.64
CA ARG A 229 -8.85 16.55 -0.11
C ARG A 229 -8.79 17.85 0.68
N GLN A 230 -9.13 17.80 1.97
CA GLN A 230 -9.07 18.97 2.85
C GLN A 230 -7.62 19.47 3.01
N LEU A 231 -6.68 18.55 3.22
CA LEU A 231 -5.25 18.85 3.32
C LEU A 231 -4.71 19.50 2.04
N LEU A 232 -5.04 18.93 0.88
CA LEU A 232 -4.59 19.41 -0.43
C LEU A 232 -5.41 20.59 -0.97
N SER A 233 -6.40 21.06 -0.22
CA SER A 233 -7.20 22.23 -0.63
C SER A 233 -6.38 23.52 -0.59
N ALA A 234 -6.69 24.45 -1.51
CA ALA A 234 -6.08 25.78 -1.49
C ALA A 234 -6.30 26.52 -0.16
N GLY A 235 -7.45 26.25 0.51
CA GLY A 235 -7.76 26.82 1.81
C GLY A 235 -6.87 26.32 2.96
N THR A 236 -6.15 25.21 2.77
CA THR A 236 -5.15 24.72 3.73
C THR A 236 -3.75 25.07 3.25
N LEU A 237 -3.41 24.77 1.99
CA LEU A 237 -2.04 24.92 1.47
C LEU A 237 -1.58 26.37 1.38
N LEU A 238 -2.49 27.31 1.09
CA LEU A 238 -2.17 28.73 0.94
C LEU A 238 -2.37 29.57 2.22
N ASP A 239 -2.89 28.95 3.28
CA ASP A 239 -3.07 29.63 4.57
C ASP A 239 -1.77 29.58 5.39
N PRO A 240 -1.08 30.72 5.61
CA PRO A 240 0.20 30.76 6.30
C PRO A 240 0.13 30.45 7.80
N VAL A 241 -1.07 30.42 8.38
CA VAL A 241 -1.31 30.07 9.78
C VAL A 241 -1.76 28.62 9.90
N LYS A 242 -2.70 28.20 9.06
CA LYS A 242 -3.30 26.88 9.11
C LYS A 242 -2.31 25.78 8.68
N LEU A 243 -1.57 25.99 7.60
CA LEU A 243 -0.63 24.98 7.09
C LEU A 243 0.39 24.55 8.14
N PRO A 244 1.13 25.44 8.84
CA PRO A 244 2.04 25.02 9.90
C PRO A 244 1.34 24.28 11.06
N GLN A 245 0.13 24.69 11.45
CA GLN A 245 -0.63 24.00 12.51
C GLN A 245 -0.99 22.57 12.12
N VAL A 246 -1.41 22.37 10.87
CA VAL A 246 -1.70 21.03 10.34
C VAL A 246 -0.44 20.20 10.28
N LEU A 247 0.67 20.74 9.75
CA LEU A 247 1.94 20.05 9.69
C LEU A 247 2.45 19.64 11.07
N ASP A 248 2.33 20.52 12.08
CA ASP A 248 2.70 20.20 13.45
C ASP A 248 1.81 19.09 14.05
N ALA A 249 0.52 19.16 13.83
CA ALA A 249 -0.41 18.14 14.33
C ALA A 249 -0.13 16.77 13.67
N VAL A 250 0.13 16.76 12.36
CA VAL A 250 0.48 15.55 11.62
C VAL A 250 1.80 14.97 12.13
N SER A 251 2.88 15.78 12.17
CA SER A 251 4.20 15.31 12.59
C SER A 251 4.23 14.77 14.01
N ALA A 252 3.54 15.43 14.94
CA ALA A 252 3.46 15.00 16.34
C ALA A 252 2.57 13.74 16.54
N SER A 253 1.78 13.38 15.53
CA SER A 253 0.79 12.29 15.61
C SER A 253 1.21 11.03 14.87
N LEU A 254 2.23 11.10 14.01
CA LEU A 254 2.69 9.99 13.22
C LEU A 254 3.93 9.31 13.82
N GLN A 255 3.95 8.00 13.73
CA GLN A 255 5.16 7.18 13.84
C GLN A 255 5.44 6.57 12.47
N THR A 256 6.67 6.74 11.95
CA THR A 256 7.04 6.23 10.64
C THR A 256 8.35 5.44 10.69
N ASP A 257 8.62 4.62 9.67
CA ASP A 257 9.97 4.12 9.46
C ASP A 257 10.91 5.28 9.09
N PRO A 258 12.21 5.18 9.40
CA PRO A 258 13.18 6.24 9.10
C PRO A 258 13.47 6.40 7.61
N GLY A 259 13.10 5.42 6.76
CA GLY A 259 13.29 5.45 5.31
C GLY A 259 12.25 6.27 4.56
N LEU A 260 11.11 6.57 5.17
CA LEU A 260 10.02 7.30 4.51
C LEU A 260 10.43 8.74 4.17
N ASN A 261 10.56 9.02 2.87
CA ASN A 261 10.82 10.37 2.36
C ASN A 261 9.51 11.14 2.13
N LEU A 262 9.14 11.94 3.11
CA LEU A 262 7.89 12.72 3.09
C LEU A 262 7.84 13.76 1.97
N LEU A 263 8.98 14.28 1.52
CA LEU A 263 9.03 15.23 0.41
C LEU A 263 8.76 14.53 -0.93
N ASP A 264 9.32 13.34 -1.12
CA ASP A 264 9.03 12.51 -2.28
C ASP A 264 7.54 12.12 -2.31
N LEU A 265 7.03 11.67 -1.17
CA LEU A 265 5.61 11.36 -1.01
C LEU A 265 4.72 12.56 -1.32
N ALA A 266 5.02 13.75 -0.76
CA ALA A 266 4.27 14.97 -1.02
C ALA A 266 4.33 15.38 -2.51
N THR A 267 5.47 15.17 -3.17
CA THR A 267 5.65 15.47 -4.60
C THR A 267 4.79 14.54 -5.46
N ARG A 268 4.77 13.24 -5.15
CA ARG A 268 3.90 12.25 -5.81
C ARG A 268 2.42 12.59 -5.62
N PHE A 269 2.01 12.90 -4.39
CA PHE A 269 0.63 13.30 -4.10
C PHE A 269 0.24 14.66 -4.69
N GLY A 270 1.17 15.61 -4.81
CA GLY A 270 0.91 16.94 -5.34
C GLY A 270 0.44 16.96 -6.80
N GLY A 271 0.75 15.91 -7.57
CA GLY A 271 0.28 15.71 -8.94
C GLY A 271 -1.00 14.89 -9.08
N LEU A 272 -1.46 14.27 -7.99
CA LEU A 272 -2.61 13.37 -8.01
C LEU A 272 -3.92 14.14 -7.81
N ASN A 273 -4.96 13.69 -8.52
CA ASN A 273 -6.32 14.10 -8.21
C ASN A 273 -6.88 13.15 -7.13
N PRO A 274 -7.18 13.64 -5.92
CA PRO A 274 -7.72 12.80 -4.85
C PRO A 274 -9.01 12.04 -5.21
N SER A 275 -9.72 12.50 -6.24
CA SER A 275 -10.92 11.82 -6.76
C SER A 275 -10.60 10.51 -7.50
N ASN A 276 -9.35 10.30 -7.89
CA ASN A 276 -8.92 9.12 -8.64
C ASN A 276 -8.35 8.02 -7.74
N ILE A 277 -8.28 8.24 -6.42
CA ILE A 277 -7.83 7.20 -5.48
C ILE A 277 -8.84 6.07 -5.49
N THR A 278 -8.38 4.88 -5.86
CA THR A 278 -9.20 3.66 -5.79
C THR A 278 -9.15 3.05 -4.39
N SER A 279 -10.15 2.27 -4.05
CA SER A 279 -10.28 1.69 -2.73
C SER A 279 -10.88 0.30 -2.82
N THR A 280 -10.23 -0.67 -2.19
CA THR A 280 -10.64 -2.07 -2.22
C THR A 280 -10.32 -2.77 -0.90
N THR A 281 -10.90 -3.95 -0.70
CA THR A 281 -10.58 -4.83 0.43
C THR A 281 -10.01 -6.13 -0.12
N ILE A 282 -9.07 -6.76 0.58
CA ILE A 282 -8.53 -8.07 0.20
C ILE A 282 -9.66 -9.10 0.00
N PRO A 283 -9.47 -10.13 -0.84
CA PRO A 283 -10.46 -11.15 -1.05
C PRO A 283 -10.81 -11.90 0.24
N VAL A 284 -12.10 -11.98 0.55
CA VAL A 284 -12.62 -12.71 1.71
C VAL A 284 -13.64 -13.76 1.26
N SER A 285 -13.58 -14.96 1.85
CA SER A 285 -14.49 -16.07 1.55
C SER A 285 -15.68 -16.15 2.52
N GLY A 286 -15.69 -15.36 3.59
CA GLY A 286 -16.79 -15.29 4.55
C GLY A 286 -16.37 -14.82 5.94
N THR A 287 -17.35 -14.76 6.84
CA THR A 287 -17.19 -14.33 8.23
C THR A 287 -17.71 -15.41 9.20
N PRO A 288 -17.09 -16.62 9.23
CA PRO A 288 -17.56 -17.70 10.09
C PRO A 288 -17.26 -17.42 11.57
N THR A 289 -18.02 -18.08 12.44
CA THR A 289 -17.65 -18.28 13.83
C THR A 289 -16.90 -19.60 13.93
N ILE A 290 -15.71 -19.58 14.53
CA ILE A 290 -14.86 -20.76 14.75
C ILE A 290 -14.64 -20.97 16.25
N THR A 291 -14.42 -22.20 16.66
CA THR A 291 -14.10 -22.51 18.07
C THR A 291 -12.59 -22.53 18.25
N VAL A 292 -12.06 -21.65 19.09
CA VAL A 292 -10.64 -21.54 19.43
C VAL A 292 -10.48 -21.74 20.94
N ASN A 293 -9.75 -22.75 21.37
CA ASN A 293 -9.54 -23.08 22.79
C ASN A 293 -10.86 -23.20 23.58
N GLY A 294 -11.93 -23.72 22.96
CA GLY A 294 -13.24 -23.89 23.57
C GLY A 294 -14.12 -22.63 23.60
N ALA A 295 -13.68 -21.52 23.05
CA ALA A 295 -14.46 -20.30 22.90
C ALA A 295 -14.84 -20.04 21.43
N ASP A 296 -16.05 -19.55 21.21
CA ASP A 296 -16.52 -19.17 19.88
C ASP A 296 -16.00 -17.79 19.52
N VAL A 297 -15.32 -17.68 18.39
CA VAL A 297 -14.68 -16.47 17.88
C VAL A 297 -15.17 -16.19 16.45
N SER A 298 -15.75 -15.02 16.23
CA SER A 298 -16.06 -14.55 14.88
C SER A 298 -14.77 -14.09 14.19
N VAL A 299 -14.54 -14.55 12.97
CA VAL A 299 -13.33 -14.24 12.18
C VAL A 299 -13.69 -13.88 10.75
N VAL A 300 -12.80 -13.19 10.06
CA VAL A 300 -12.86 -12.98 8.61
C VAL A 300 -11.94 -14.00 7.94
N GLN A 301 -12.49 -14.83 7.08
CA GLN A 301 -11.71 -15.83 6.35
C GLN A 301 -11.20 -15.23 5.05
N VAL A 302 -9.89 -15.09 4.96
CA VAL A 302 -9.21 -14.58 3.76
C VAL A 302 -9.23 -15.65 2.66
N ASP A 303 -9.57 -15.26 1.44
CA ASP A 303 -9.46 -16.12 0.26
C ASP A 303 -8.04 -16.07 -0.30
N GLN A 304 -7.18 -16.94 0.23
CA GLN A 304 -5.79 -17.04 -0.19
C GLN A 304 -5.63 -17.51 -1.64
N ALA A 305 -6.62 -18.22 -2.19
CA ALA A 305 -6.55 -18.69 -3.57
C ALA A 305 -6.79 -17.55 -4.57
N ALA A 306 -7.65 -16.58 -4.21
CA ALA A 306 -7.91 -15.40 -5.02
C ALA A 306 -6.85 -14.30 -4.87
N MET A 307 -6.02 -14.33 -3.82
CA MET A 307 -5.08 -13.26 -3.48
C MET A 307 -4.08 -12.95 -4.61
N PRO A 308 -3.42 -13.93 -5.28
CA PRO A 308 -2.47 -13.62 -6.35
C PRO A 308 -3.11 -12.88 -7.52
N ALA A 309 -4.31 -13.25 -7.93
CA ALA A 309 -5.03 -12.57 -9.01
C ALA A 309 -5.46 -11.16 -8.61
N PHE A 310 -5.89 -10.99 -7.36
CA PHE A 310 -6.27 -9.70 -6.79
C PHE A 310 -5.08 -8.73 -6.77
N ILE A 311 -3.94 -9.15 -6.23
CA ILE A 311 -2.72 -8.32 -6.19
C ILE A 311 -2.25 -7.98 -7.60
N SER A 312 -2.21 -8.98 -8.51
CA SER A 312 -1.84 -8.75 -9.91
C SER A 312 -2.75 -7.71 -10.61
N GLY A 313 -4.03 -7.68 -10.25
CA GLY A 313 -4.96 -6.66 -10.76
C GLY A 313 -4.63 -5.25 -10.28
N ILE A 314 -4.09 -5.11 -9.06
CA ILE A 314 -3.73 -3.82 -8.46
C ILE A 314 -2.41 -3.30 -9.04
N ILE A 315 -1.36 -4.12 -8.99
CA ILE A 315 -0.03 -3.71 -9.49
C ILE A 315 0.02 -3.61 -11.02
N GLY A 316 -1.03 -4.03 -11.71
CA GLY A 316 -1.21 -3.82 -13.16
C GLY A 316 -0.25 -4.59 -14.07
N THR A 317 0.85 -5.12 -13.55
CA THR A 317 1.92 -5.75 -14.32
C THR A 317 1.49 -7.05 -15.00
N ALA A 318 0.69 -7.88 -14.30
CA ALA A 318 0.26 -9.17 -14.85
C ALA A 318 -0.76 -8.99 -16.00
N THR A 319 -1.68 -8.03 -15.90
CA THR A 319 -2.71 -7.81 -16.93
C THR A 319 -2.10 -7.20 -18.19
N ALA A 320 -1.29 -6.15 -18.06
CA ALA A 320 -0.63 -5.52 -19.20
C ALA A 320 0.32 -6.51 -19.91
N TYR A 321 1.14 -7.24 -19.16
CA TYR A 321 2.02 -8.26 -19.72
C TYR A 321 1.24 -9.42 -20.36
N THR A 322 0.21 -9.96 -19.72
CA THR A 322 -0.55 -11.10 -20.24
C THR A 322 -1.35 -10.76 -21.49
N THR A 323 -1.85 -9.55 -21.62
CA THR A 323 -2.63 -9.06 -22.77
C THR A 323 -1.75 -8.48 -23.88
N ALA A 324 -0.48 -8.13 -23.59
CA ALA A 324 0.43 -7.59 -24.59
C ALA A 324 0.62 -8.57 -25.76
N THR A 325 0.69 -8.03 -26.97
CA THR A 325 1.16 -8.76 -28.13
C THR A 325 2.71 -8.71 -28.13
N ALA A 326 3.37 -9.86 -28.32
CA ALA A 326 4.81 -9.91 -28.40
C ALA A 326 5.33 -8.99 -29.52
N SER A 327 6.30 -8.14 -29.19
CA SER A 327 6.96 -7.27 -30.17
C SER A 327 7.77 -8.08 -31.17
N PRO A 328 7.99 -7.57 -32.41
CA PRO A 328 8.94 -8.17 -33.32
C PRO A 328 10.33 -8.22 -32.67
N VAL A 329 11.00 -9.36 -32.76
CA VAL A 329 12.33 -9.60 -32.13
C VAL A 329 13.37 -8.56 -32.54
N SER A 330 13.31 -8.07 -33.79
CA SER A 330 14.20 -7.03 -34.31
C SER A 330 14.08 -5.67 -33.60
N ASP A 331 12.95 -5.40 -32.96
CA ASP A 331 12.63 -4.13 -32.32
C ASP A 331 12.98 -4.14 -30.82
N VAL A 332 13.37 -5.31 -30.29
CA VAL A 332 13.65 -5.52 -28.88
C VAL A 332 15.15 -5.43 -28.59
N THR A 333 15.52 -4.48 -27.72
CA THR A 333 16.90 -4.38 -27.20
C THR A 333 16.98 -5.05 -25.83
N VAL A 334 17.93 -5.96 -25.66
CA VAL A 334 18.13 -6.73 -24.43
C VAL A 334 19.54 -6.54 -23.88
N THR A 335 19.66 -6.12 -22.63
CA THR A 335 20.90 -6.16 -21.87
C THR A 335 20.91 -7.39 -20.95
N VAL A 336 21.98 -8.18 -20.96
CA VAL A 336 22.07 -9.39 -20.14
C VAL A 336 23.00 -9.16 -18.95
N LEU A 337 22.52 -9.39 -17.75
CA LEU A 337 23.27 -9.33 -16.50
C LEU A 337 23.42 -10.73 -15.90
N ASN A 338 24.62 -11.06 -15.44
CA ASN A 338 24.88 -12.32 -14.75
C ASN A 338 24.78 -12.12 -13.22
N GLY A 339 23.68 -12.57 -12.64
CA GLY A 339 23.48 -12.74 -11.20
C GLY A 339 23.56 -14.21 -10.76
N GLY A 340 23.96 -15.11 -11.65
CA GLY A 340 24.18 -16.53 -11.36
C GLY A 340 25.63 -16.86 -11.01
N SER A 341 25.89 -18.15 -10.80
CA SER A 341 27.22 -18.66 -10.43
C SER A 341 28.12 -19.02 -11.63
N THR A 342 27.57 -19.05 -12.85
CA THR A 342 28.30 -19.51 -14.06
C THR A 342 29.05 -18.34 -14.70
N ASN A 343 30.39 -18.43 -14.74
CA ASN A 343 31.21 -17.41 -15.41
C ASN A 343 30.93 -17.37 -16.92
N GLY A 344 30.81 -16.13 -17.46
CA GLY A 344 30.58 -15.91 -18.89
C GLY A 344 29.12 -16.12 -19.34
N ALA A 345 28.19 -16.47 -18.43
CA ALA A 345 26.80 -16.73 -18.78
C ALA A 345 26.12 -15.55 -19.48
N ALA A 346 26.37 -14.31 -19.04
CA ALA A 346 25.81 -13.13 -19.69
C ALA A 346 26.32 -12.99 -21.15
N ALA A 347 27.59 -13.17 -21.39
CA ALA A 347 28.17 -13.08 -22.74
C ALA A 347 27.63 -14.18 -23.68
N THR A 348 27.50 -15.41 -23.17
CA THR A 348 26.95 -16.55 -23.94
C THR A 348 25.48 -16.28 -24.32
N ASN A 349 24.65 -15.86 -23.35
CA ASN A 349 23.24 -15.59 -23.63
C ASN A 349 23.06 -14.35 -24.52
N THR A 350 23.92 -13.32 -24.41
CA THR A 350 23.94 -12.16 -25.32
C THR A 350 24.26 -12.60 -26.77
N ALA A 351 25.23 -13.47 -26.95
CA ALA A 351 25.56 -13.99 -28.29
C ALA A 351 24.42 -14.81 -28.90
N THR A 352 23.73 -15.61 -28.06
CA THR A 352 22.54 -16.37 -28.48
C THR A 352 21.40 -15.45 -28.88
N LEU A 353 21.08 -14.43 -28.07
CA LEU A 353 20.05 -13.44 -28.39
C LEU A 353 20.33 -12.69 -29.69
N LYS A 354 21.59 -12.31 -29.90
CA LYS A 354 22.01 -11.65 -31.14
C LYS A 354 21.82 -12.58 -32.37
N SER A 355 22.08 -13.87 -32.23
CA SER A 355 21.86 -14.84 -33.32
C SER A 355 20.39 -15.09 -33.61
N LEU A 356 19.51 -14.81 -32.62
CA LEU A 356 18.04 -14.87 -32.73
C LEU A 356 17.41 -13.57 -33.27
N GLY A 357 18.23 -12.56 -33.55
CA GLY A 357 17.77 -11.30 -34.14
C GLY A 357 17.45 -10.18 -33.18
N PHE A 358 17.70 -10.34 -31.87
CA PHE A 358 17.55 -9.26 -30.89
C PHE A 358 18.68 -8.22 -31.03
N ALA A 359 18.37 -6.95 -30.81
CA ALA A 359 19.40 -5.96 -30.50
C ALA A 359 19.92 -6.23 -29.07
N THR A 360 21.23 -6.12 -28.84
CA THR A 360 21.80 -6.47 -27.54
C THR A 360 22.72 -5.38 -27.00
N GLY A 361 22.59 -5.09 -25.71
CA GLY A 361 23.51 -4.26 -24.94
C GLY A 361 24.79 -4.98 -24.55
N VAL A 362 25.65 -4.29 -23.79
CA VAL A 362 26.92 -4.86 -23.29
C VAL A 362 26.62 -5.77 -22.10
N PRO A 363 26.98 -7.07 -22.15
CA PRO A 363 26.77 -7.98 -21.03
C PRO A 363 27.63 -7.58 -19.83
N SER A 364 27.07 -7.69 -18.61
CA SER A 364 27.80 -7.41 -17.37
C SER A 364 27.37 -8.35 -16.25
N SER A 365 27.89 -8.14 -15.04
CA SER A 365 27.52 -8.90 -13.84
C SER A 365 26.74 -8.00 -12.88
N THR A 366 25.87 -8.63 -12.08
CA THR A 366 25.14 -8.00 -11.00
C THR A 366 25.27 -8.80 -9.70
N SER A 367 24.66 -8.37 -8.64
CA SER A 367 24.55 -9.15 -7.39
C SER A 367 23.87 -10.49 -7.63
N THR A 368 24.26 -11.50 -6.85
CA THR A 368 23.68 -12.85 -6.97
C THR A 368 22.19 -12.83 -6.77
N ARG A 369 21.46 -13.49 -7.70
CA ARG A 369 20.01 -13.62 -7.68
C ARG A 369 19.61 -15.10 -7.74
N PRO A 370 18.60 -15.55 -6.97
CA PRO A 370 18.14 -16.94 -7.02
C PRO A 370 17.44 -17.28 -8.34
N ASN A 371 16.63 -16.36 -8.87
CA ASN A 371 15.81 -16.59 -10.05
C ASN A 371 16.27 -15.75 -11.24
N THR A 372 16.07 -16.29 -12.45
CA THR A 372 16.25 -15.57 -13.70
C THR A 372 15.01 -14.70 -13.96
N THR A 373 15.21 -13.40 -14.18
CA THR A 373 14.16 -12.41 -14.39
C THR A 373 14.30 -11.68 -15.71
N ILE A 374 13.16 -11.31 -16.31
CA ILE A 374 13.07 -10.40 -17.46
C ILE A 374 12.55 -9.08 -16.92
N GLU A 375 13.45 -8.13 -16.66
CA GLU A 375 13.11 -6.82 -16.15
C GLU A 375 12.77 -5.89 -17.32
N TYR A 376 11.60 -5.22 -17.25
CA TYR A 376 11.12 -4.34 -18.32
C TYR A 376 10.45 -3.07 -17.78
N PRO A 377 10.69 -1.90 -18.42
CA PRO A 377 10.01 -0.66 -18.05
C PRO A 377 8.55 -0.65 -18.56
N PRO A 378 7.68 0.22 -18.02
CA PRO A 378 6.32 0.39 -18.49
C PRO A 378 6.23 0.60 -20.01
N ARG A 379 5.20 0.05 -20.65
CA ARG A 379 4.96 0.02 -22.10
C ARG A 379 5.94 -0.84 -22.92
N LYS A 380 6.76 -1.66 -22.25
CA LYS A 380 7.67 -2.64 -22.87
C LYS A 380 7.24 -4.09 -22.61
N GLU A 381 5.97 -4.30 -22.25
CA GLU A 381 5.40 -5.61 -21.98
C GLU A 381 5.46 -6.52 -23.20
N GLY A 382 5.26 -5.97 -24.40
CA GLY A 382 5.39 -6.70 -25.66
C GLY A 382 6.83 -7.16 -25.93
N ASP A 383 7.81 -6.33 -25.59
CA ASP A 383 9.23 -6.61 -25.72
C ASP A 383 9.65 -7.72 -24.73
N ALA A 384 9.18 -7.61 -23.46
CA ALA A 384 9.41 -8.63 -22.45
C ALA A 384 8.76 -9.98 -22.83
N LYS A 385 7.57 -9.95 -23.41
CA LYS A 385 6.86 -11.13 -23.90
C LYS A 385 7.57 -11.79 -25.06
N ALA A 386 8.14 -10.99 -25.97
CA ALA A 386 8.97 -11.50 -27.07
C ALA A 386 10.19 -12.25 -26.53
N LEU A 387 10.90 -11.70 -25.52
CA LEU A 387 12.04 -12.33 -24.89
C LEU A 387 11.66 -13.59 -24.11
N ALA A 388 10.55 -13.59 -23.38
CA ALA A 388 10.08 -14.70 -22.55
C ALA A 388 9.86 -16.00 -23.37
N ALA A 389 9.50 -15.87 -24.64
CA ALA A 389 9.37 -17.03 -25.54
C ALA A 389 10.68 -17.83 -25.72
N PHE A 390 11.82 -17.21 -25.49
CA PHE A 390 13.15 -17.81 -25.63
C PHE A 390 13.78 -18.22 -24.30
N ILE A 391 13.13 -17.93 -23.15
CA ILE A 391 13.62 -18.28 -21.81
C ILE A 391 12.43 -18.82 -21.00
N PRO A 392 12.02 -20.06 -21.25
CA PRO A 392 10.87 -20.65 -20.55
C PRO A 392 11.06 -20.63 -19.03
N GLY A 393 10.06 -20.08 -18.34
CA GLY A 393 10.03 -20.01 -16.88
C GLY A 393 10.85 -18.87 -16.27
N ALA A 394 11.44 -17.97 -17.06
CA ALA A 394 11.95 -16.71 -16.53
C ALA A 394 10.78 -15.83 -16.06
N ASP A 395 10.98 -15.14 -14.95
CA ASP A 395 9.95 -14.29 -14.35
C ASP A 395 9.94 -12.90 -14.97
N PRO A 396 8.83 -12.45 -15.61
CA PRO A 396 8.70 -11.07 -16.06
C PRO A 396 8.50 -10.15 -14.85
N VAL A 397 9.32 -9.09 -14.76
CA VAL A 397 9.30 -8.12 -13.66
C VAL A 397 9.23 -6.72 -14.27
N SER A 398 8.18 -5.95 -13.95
CA SER A 398 8.11 -4.55 -14.34
C SER A 398 9.05 -3.72 -13.48
N THR A 399 9.80 -2.81 -14.11
CA THR A 399 10.69 -1.86 -13.43
C THR A 399 10.21 -0.44 -13.72
N GLY A 400 10.15 0.43 -12.72
CA GLY A 400 9.65 1.82 -12.90
C GLY A 400 10.55 2.71 -13.77
N THR A 401 11.77 2.28 -14.11
CA THR A 401 12.77 3.08 -14.83
C THR A 401 13.48 2.26 -15.90
N GLY A 402 13.99 2.92 -16.93
CA GLY A 402 14.73 2.30 -18.01
C GLY A 402 14.08 2.49 -19.36
N THR A 403 14.79 2.13 -20.44
CA THR A 403 14.32 2.22 -21.83
C THR A 403 14.29 0.87 -22.53
N ASP A 404 15.03 -0.09 -22.00
CA ASP A 404 15.30 -1.38 -22.65
C ASP A 404 15.06 -2.56 -21.68
N ILE A 405 14.92 -3.75 -22.25
CA ILE A 405 14.73 -4.97 -21.49
C ILE A 405 16.05 -5.40 -20.86
N THR A 406 16.04 -5.79 -19.59
CA THR A 406 17.17 -6.39 -18.91
C THR A 406 16.87 -7.84 -18.56
N LEU A 407 17.67 -8.77 -19.08
CA LEU A 407 17.68 -10.16 -18.68
C LEU A 407 18.67 -10.36 -17.54
N VAL A 408 18.20 -10.64 -16.34
CA VAL A 408 19.05 -10.98 -15.20
C VAL A 408 19.05 -12.50 -15.02
N LEU A 409 20.20 -13.13 -15.25
CA LEU A 409 20.37 -14.57 -15.04
C LEU A 409 20.54 -14.87 -13.56
N GLY A 410 19.77 -15.82 -13.04
CA GLY A 410 19.81 -16.30 -11.66
C GLY A 410 20.67 -17.56 -11.48
N THR A 411 20.70 -18.06 -10.22
CA THR A 411 21.32 -19.36 -9.89
C THR A 411 20.46 -20.56 -10.27
N ASP A 412 19.22 -20.33 -10.72
CA ASP A 412 18.26 -21.34 -11.21
C ASP A 412 18.69 -21.99 -12.55
N GLY A 413 19.76 -21.51 -13.17
CA GLY A 413 20.38 -22.12 -14.36
C GLY A 413 19.62 -21.95 -15.66
N LYS A 414 18.58 -21.10 -15.68
CA LYS A 414 17.84 -20.80 -16.92
C LYS A 414 18.70 -20.03 -17.91
N GLN A 415 18.57 -20.38 -19.19
CA GLN A 415 19.33 -19.78 -20.29
C GLN A 415 18.44 -19.55 -21.50
N VAL A 416 18.88 -18.66 -22.40
CA VAL A 416 18.22 -18.44 -23.68
C VAL A 416 18.28 -19.71 -24.52
N THR A 417 17.11 -20.17 -24.96
CA THR A 417 16.96 -21.36 -25.80
C THR A 417 16.40 -21.00 -27.17
N VAL A 418 16.82 -21.71 -28.21
CA VAL A 418 16.18 -21.60 -29.52
C VAL A 418 14.85 -22.35 -29.46
N PRO A 419 13.70 -21.73 -29.72
CA PRO A 419 12.42 -22.44 -29.71
C PRO A 419 12.43 -23.51 -30.78
N THR A 420 12.35 -24.77 -30.39
CA THR A 420 12.00 -25.84 -31.32
C THR A 420 10.51 -25.67 -31.61
N ALA A 421 10.13 -25.46 -32.87
CA ALA A 421 8.72 -25.27 -33.25
C ALA A 421 7.85 -26.38 -32.67
N ALA A 422 7.11 -26.08 -31.63
CA ALA A 422 6.09 -26.99 -31.12
C ALA A 422 4.85 -26.91 -32.01
N PRO A 423 4.12 -28.02 -32.25
CA PRO A 423 2.83 -27.97 -32.93
C PRO A 423 1.90 -27.03 -32.17
N ALA A 424 1.16 -26.18 -32.88
CA ALA A 424 0.17 -25.28 -32.30
C ALA A 424 -0.79 -26.07 -31.40
N ALA A 425 -0.78 -25.77 -30.11
CA ALA A 425 -1.77 -26.32 -29.18
C ALA A 425 -3.16 -25.78 -29.52
N PRO A 426 -4.22 -26.60 -29.41
CA PRO A 426 -5.58 -26.11 -29.58
C PRO A 426 -5.87 -24.98 -28.64
N ALA A 427 -6.55 -23.93 -29.14
CA ALA A 427 -6.97 -22.79 -28.32
C ALA A 427 -7.75 -23.30 -27.11
N ALA A 428 -7.29 -22.91 -25.91
CA ALA A 428 -8.01 -23.20 -24.67
C ALA A 428 -9.40 -22.51 -24.71
N PRO A 429 -10.43 -23.14 -24.15
CA PRO A 429 -11.74 -22.49 -24.02
C PRO A 429 -11.62 -21.18 -23.25
N PRO A 430 -12.42 -20.15 -23.55
CA PRO A 430 -12.38 -18.90 -22.80
C PRO A 430 -12.62 -19.19 -21.32
N ALA A 431 -11.75 -18.67 -20.48
CA ALA A 431 -11.91 -18.75 -19.04
C ALA A 431 -13.27 -18.17 -18.62
N PRO A 432 -13.95 -18.74 -17.63
CA PRO A 432 -15.17 -18.15 -17.11
C PRO A 432 -14.88 -16.70 -16.70
N ALA A 433 -15.79 -15.81 -17.09
CA ALA A 433 -15.72 -14.41 -16.66
C ALA A 433 -15.55 -14.37 -15.14
N ALA A 434 -14.49 -13.69 -14.67
CA ALA A 434 -14.27 -13.49 -13.27
C ALA A 434 -15.54 -12.87 -12.66
N SER A 435 -16.04 -13.50 -11.60
CA SER A 435 -17.09 -12.89 -10.77
C SER A 435 -16.55 -11.53 -10.29
N PRO A 436 -17.37 -10.47 -10.25
CA PRO A 436 -16.90 -9.17 -9.78
C PRO A 436 -16.34 -9.35 -8.38
N SER A 437 -15.05 -9.05 -8.22
CA SER A 437 -14.41 -8.87 -6.92
C SER A 437 -15.24 -7.87 -6.10
N ALA A 438 -15.31 -8.04 -4.80
CA ALA A 438 -15.99 -7.12 -3.88
C ALA A 438 -15.63 -5.69 -4.27
N GLY A 439 -16.62 -4.92 -4.69
CA GLY A 439 -16.53 -3.79 -5.60
C GLY A 439 -15.41 -2.81 -5.30
N GLU A 440 -14.59 -2.60 -6.31
CA GLU A 440 -13.71 -1.45 -6.41
C GLU A 440 -14.53 -0.18 -6.24
N GLN A 441 -14.24 0.61 -5.21
CA GLN A 441 -15.01 1.80 -4.89
C GLN A 441 -14.19 3.04 -5.25
N HIS A 442 -14.74 3.86 -6.13
CA HIS A 442 -14.22 5.19 -6.43
C HIS A 442 -15.01 6.22 -5.63
N PHE A 443 -14.34 6.91 -4.71
CA PHE A 443 -14.93 8.02 -3.99
C PHE A 443 -14.81 9.33 -4.80
N ALA A 444 -15.33 9.34 -6.02
CA ALA A 444 -15.30 10.51 -6.89
C ALA A 444 -16.28 11.59 -6.42
N GLY A 445 -15.79 12.80 -6.20
CA GLY A 445 -16.63 13.95 -5.88
C GLY A 445 -17.27 13.88 -4.48
N ASN A 446 -18.53 14.30 -4.38
CA ASN A 446 -19.36 14.23 -3.17
C ASN A 446 -20.18 12.94 -3.15
N ALA A 447 -19.62 11.80 -3.54
CA ALA A 447 -20.32 10.52 -3.46
C ALA A 447 -20.73 10.26 -2.00
N CYS A 448 -22.00 9.91 -1.79
CA CYS A 448 -22.48 9.52 -0.46
C CYS A 448 -22.22 8.01 -0.27
N ILE A 449 -21.94 7.63 0.98
CA ILE A 449 -21.73 6.24 1.42
C ILE A 449 -22.78 5.82 2.45
N ASP A 450 -22.86 4.54 2.75
CA ASP A 450 -23.74 3.98 3.78
C ASP A 450 -23.10 4.01 5.17
#